data_c88f471a9579be56c499a95940b458e0
#
_entry.id   c88f471a9579be56c499a95940b458e0
#
_cell.length_a   1.000
_cell.length_b   1.000
_cell.length_c   1.000
_cell.angle_alpha   90.00
_cell.angle_beta   90.00
_cell.angle_gamma   90.00
#
_symmetry.space_group_name_H-M   'P 1'
#
loop_
_entity.id
_entity.type
_entity.pdbx_description
1 polymer ?
#
loop_
_entity_poly.entity_id
_entity_poly.type
_entity_poly.pdbx_seq_one_letter_code
_entity_poly.pdbx_strand_id
1 'polypeptide(L)'
;MKEFLAGKFDIAVIGAGHAGIEAALAAARMGLETVIFTINLDAVGNMPCNPAIGGTGKGHLVRELDALGGEMGKAADRACIQYRMLNRGKGPAVHSLRAQADRRKYQQVMKHTLERQERLTVRQGEIVDLRAEGGRVRQVVLRTGAVYEVRAAILCTGTYLQGRTIVGECIEDSGPDGMHAAGPLTEALTRLGLPLRRFKTGTPPRINARSIDFSKMEVQRGDEDPLPFSFSTEEVSENRAVCWLTYTSEETHRIILENLDRSPIYSGVIEGVGPRYCPSIETKIVRFRDKPRHQLFIEPMGLDTEEMYIQGFSSSMPEEVQLKMLHSVPGLEQAVMMRPAYAIEYECIDPLALQPTLEVKSIEGLYGAGQFNGSSGYEEAAVQGFVAGVNAALKLLGREPMLLKRSESYIGTLIDDLVTKGTEEPYRMMTSRSEYRLLLRQDNADRRLTPIGYKLGLVSRERMQAVEEKYAAVDAEIRRLEHTGIPGSEALNQLLTERGSAAVTDGARLIDLLRRPQMTYDELMTFDPSAPSLPKAVREQVEISVKYEGYIRRQLSQVEEFEKLEQHALPPDTDYTAIQGLRLEAREKLSAVRPLNLGQASRISGVSPADIGVLMIWLHG
;
A
#
# COMPACT_ATOMS: atom_id res chain seq x y z
N MET A 1 -31.01 20.18 13.52
CA MET A 1 -31.40 19.01 14.38
C MET A 1 -30.91 19.31 15.79
N LYS A 2 -31.60 18.87 16.87
CA LYS A 2 -31.14 19.12 18.25
C LYS A 2 -29.92 18.24 18.54
N GLU A 3 -28.82 18.84 18.97
CA GLU A 3 -27.61 18.12 19.35
C GLU A 3 -27.72 17.59 20.78
N PHE A 4 -27.04 16.45 21.04
CA PHE A 4 -26.92 15.84 22.36
C PHE A 4 -25.57 15.11 22.49
N LEU A 5 -24.98 15.12 23.68
CA LEU A 5 -23.76 14.39 23.97
C LEU A 5 -24.06 12.89 23.98
N ALA A 6 -23.42 12.16 23.05
CA ALA A 6 -23.63 10.73 22.86
C ALA A 6 -22.50 9.86 23.47
N GLY A 7 -21.33 10.42 23.68
CA GLY A 7 -20.20 9.70 24.27
C GLY A 7 -18.92 10.50 24.34
N LYS A 8 -17.93 9.88 25.02
CA LYS A 8 -16.56 10.43 25.14
C LYS A 8 -15.58 9.31 24.83
N PHE A 9 -14.61 9.61 23.97
CA PHE A 9 -13.57 8.67 23.56
C PHE A 9 -12.21 9.40 23.49
N ASP A 10 -11.12 8.64 23.52
CA ASP A 10 -9.80 9.22 23.28
C ASP A 10 -9.62 9.54 21.78
N ILE A 11 -10.00 8.60 20.91
CA ILE A 11 -9.79 8.71 19.46
C ILE A 11 -11.08 8.39 18.71
N ALA A 12 -11.46 9.25 17.76
CA ALA A 12 -12.47 8.96 16.75
C ALA A 12 -11.83 8.67 15.39
N VAL A 13 -12.20 7.56 14.77
CA VAL A 13 -11.79 7.20 13.41
C VAL A 13 -12.98 7.36 12.46
N ILE A 14 -12.83 8.16 11.42
CA ILE A 14 -13.91 8.54 10.50
C ILE A 14 -13.75 7.79 9.19
N GLY A 15 -14.51 6.72 9.03
CA GLY A 15 -14.48 5.79 7.90
C GLY A 15 -13.89 4.44 8.27
N ALA A 16 -14.58 3.34 7.94
CA ALA A 16 -14.18 1.96 8.21
C ALA A 16 -13.70 1.21 6.95
N GLY A 17 -12.98 1.93 6.06
CA GLY A 17 -12.16 1.34 5.01
C GLY A 17 -10.82 0.83 5.56
N HIS A 18 -9.91 0.43 4.68
CA HIS A 18 -8.62 -0.17 5.08
C HIS A 18 -7.80 0.72 6.01
N ALA A 19 -7.78 2.04 5.77
CA ALA A 19 -7.10 2.98 6.66
C ALA A 19 -7.74 3.04 8.05
N GLY A 20 -9.07 3.18 8.09
CA GLY A 20 -9.76 3.30 9.37
C GLY A 20 -9.69 2.05 10.23
N ILE A 21 -9.76 0.88 9.61
CA ILE A 21 -9.61 -0.41 10.32
C ILE A 21 -8.26 -0.49 11.03
N GLU A 22 -7.17 -0.25 10.31
CA GLU A 22 -5.82 -0.33 10.88
C GLU A 22 -5.57 0.76 11.92
N ALA A 23 -6.09 1.98 11.70
CA ALA A 23 -6.00 3.07 12.67
C ALA A 23 -6.71 2.74 13.98
N ALA A 24 -7.95 2.25 13.89
CA ALA A 24 -8.77 1.93 15.05
C ALA A 24 -8.22 0.75 15.86
N LEU A 25 -7.78 -0.31 15.16
CA LEU A 25 -7.17 -1.48 15.80
C LEU A 25 -5.86 -1.11 16.50
N ALA A 26 -4.99 -0.32 15.85
CA ALA A 26 -3.74 0.13 16.46
C ALA A 26 -3.98 0.95 17.73
N ALA A 27 -4.88 1.94 17.66
CA ALA A 27 -5.18 2.80 18.81
C ALA A 27 -5.79 2.02 19.99
N ALA A 28 -6.76 1.16 19.72
CA ALA A 28 -7.41 0.34 20.74
C ALA A 28 -6.44 -0.67 21.39
N ARG A 29 -5.60 -1.34 20.58
CA ARG A 29 -4.56 -2.27 21.06
C ARG A 29 -3.49 -1.58 21.91
N MET A 30 -3.25 -0.29 21.68
CA MET A 30 -2.38 0.54 22.53
C MET A 30 -3.06 1.05 23.80
N GLY A 31 -4.31 0.64 24.07
CA GLY A 31 -5.02 0.89 25.33
C GLY A 31 -5.91 2.12 25.35
N LEU A 32 -6.22 2.74 24.22
CA LEU A 32 -7.06 3.94 24.14
C LEU A 32 -8.51 3.60 23.80
N GLU A 33 -9.46 4.28 24.46
CA GLU A 33 -10.88 4.18 24.15
C GLU A 33 -11.15 4.80 22.76
N THR A 34 -11.46 3.95 21.81
CA THR A 34 -11.55 4.31 20.39
C THR A 34 -12.95 4.06 19.84
N VAL A 35 -13.46 4.99 19.05
CA VAL A 35 -14.68 4.79 18.27
C VAL A 35 -14.38 4.90 16.77
N ILE A 36 -14.89 3.95 15.98
CA ILE A 36 -14.82 3.99 14.53
C ILE A 36 -16.22 4.19 13.95
N PHE A 37 -16.35 5.20 13.07
CA PHE A 37 -17.59 5.52 12.39
C PHE A 37 -17.58 5.02 10.95
N THR A 38 -18.70 4.44 10.53
CA THR A 38 -18.92 4.04 9.13
C THR A 38 -20.31 4.48 8.69
N ILE A 39 -20.44 4.86 7.43
CA ILE A 39 -21.77 5.16 6.85
C ILE A 39 -22.63 3.92 6.69
N ASN A 40 -22.01 2.72 6.60
CA ASN A 40 -22.70 1.45 6.46
C ASN A 40 -21.87 0.33 7.12
N LEU A 41 -22.46 -0.37 8.09
CA LEU A 41 -21.83 -1.50 8.78
C LEU A 41 -21.52 -2.70 7.86
N ASP A 42 -22.25 -2.85 6.76
CA ASP A 42 -22.02 -3.93 5.80
C ASP A 42 -20.97 -3.59 4.74
N ALA A 43 -20.40 -2.39 4.81
CA ALA A 43 -19.33 -1.90 3.95
C ALA A 43 -17.97 -1.77 4.65
N VAL A 44 -17.83 -2.31 5.87
CA VAL A 44 -16.54 -2.36 6.57
C VAL A 44 -15.54 -3.16 5.72
N GLY A 45 -14.33 -2.62 5.51
CA GLY A 45 -13.30 -3.27 4.70
C GLY A 45 -13.69 -3.48 3.23
N ASN A 46 -14.55 -2.61 2.69
CA ASN A 46 -15.03 -2.73 1.32
C ASN A 46 -13.90 -2.65 0.28
N MET A 47 -13.98 -3.50 -0.74
CA MET A 47 -13.09 -3.51 -1.91
C MET A 47 -13.89 -3.12 -3.16
N PRO A 48 -14.18 -1.84 -3.39
CA PRO A 48 -15.03 -1.42 -4.51
C PRO A 48 -14.33 -1.51 -5.87
N CYS A 49 -13.00 -1.66 -5.90
CA CYS A 49 -12.22 -1.87 -7.09
C CYS A 49 -11.85 -3.36 -7.23
N ASN A 50 -10.58 -3.73 -7.38
CA ASN A 50 -10.18 -5.11 -7.57
C ASN A 50 -10.27 -5.94 -6.27
N PRO A 51 -10.66 -7.23 -6.37
CA PRO A 51 -10.74 -8.14 -5.22
C PRO A 51 -9.36 -8.78 -4.94
N ALA A 52 -8.33 -7.96 -4.78
CA ALA A 52 -6.97 -8.43 -4.56
C ALA A 52 -6.20 -7.54 -3.60
N ILE A 53 -5.33 -8.17 -2.82
CA ILE A 53 -4.38 -7.53 -1.91
C ILE A 53 -2.97 -7.81 -2.41
N GLY A 54 -2.09 -6.81 -2.35
CA GLY A 54 -0.69 -6.91 -2.75
C GLY A 54 -0.43 -6.62 -4.23
N GLY A 55 0.65 -7.19 -4.75
CA GLY A 55 1.21 -6.85 -6.07
C GLY A 55 2.46 -6.00 -5.97
N THR A 56 2.99 -5.53 -7.10
CA THR A 56 4.28 -4.84 -7.17
C THR A 56 4.33 -3.61 -6.28
N GLY A 57 5.26 -3.60 -5.32
CA GLY A 57 5.42 -2.56 -4.29
C GLY A 57 4.39 -2.66 -3.16
N LYS A 58 3.20 -3.13 -3.43
CA LYS A 58 2.09 -3.23 -2.46
C LYS A 58 2.23 -4.45 -1.55
N GLY A 59 2.67 -5.58 -2.07
CA GLY A 59 2.99 -6.75 -1.24
C GLY A 59 4.03 -6.44 -0.16
N HIS A 60 4.97 -5.51 -0.44
CA HIS A 60 5.93 -5.01 0.54
C HIS A 60 5.22 -4.27 1.67
N LEU A 61 4.27 -3.36 1.34
CA LEU A 61 3.51 -2.62 2.36
C LEU A 61 2.72 -3.57 3.29
N VAL A 62 2.06 -4.59 2.72
CA VAL A 62 1.29 -5.56 3.53
C VAL A 62 2.19 -6.36 4.48
N ARG A 63 3.35 -6.82 3.99
CA ARG A 63 4.32 -7.54 4.81
C ARG A 63 4.93 -6.65 5.90
N GLU A 64 5.22 -5.39 5.59
CA GLU A 64 5.71 -4.42 6.56
C GLU A 64 4.66 -4.09 7.62
N LEU A 65 3.41 -3.90 7.20
CA LEU A 65 2.27 -3.69 8.10
C LEU A 65 2.05 -4.88 9.04
N ASP A 66 2.10 -6.11 8.50
CA ASP A 66 2.00 -7.32 9.30
C ASP A 66 3.14 -7.45 10.31
N ALA A 67 4.38 -7.14 9.90
CA ALA A 67 5.54 -7.15 10.80
C ALA A 67 5.40 -6.18 11.97
N LEU A 68 4.74 -5.04 11.77
CA LEU A 68 4.42 -4.05 12.80
C LEU A 68 3.25 -4.45 13.70
N GLY A 69 2.47 -5.47 13.35
CA GLY A 69 1.30 -5.94 14.10
C GLY A 69 -0.05 -5.55 13.50
N GLY A 70 -0.09 -5.07 12.25
CA GLY A 70 -1.33 -4.77 11.53
C GLY A 70 -2.16 -6.02 11.20
N GLU A 71 -3.35 -5.83 10.62
CA GLU A 71 -4.35 -6.89 10.43
C GLU A 71 -4.54 -7.31 8.97
N MET A 72 -4.24 -6.43 8.00
CA MET A 72 -4.53 -6.67 6.58
C MET A 72 -3.91 -7.99 6.06
N GLY A 73 -2.67 -8.31 6.44
CA GLY A 73 -1.99 -9.55 6.03
C GLY A 73 -2.74 -10.79 6.48
N LYS A 74 -3.14 -10.83 7.76
CA LYS A 74 -3.91 -11.94 8.36
C LYS A 74 -5.30 -12.09 7.72
N ALA A 75 -5.98 -10.96 7.48
CA ALA A 75 -7.29 -10.97 6.84
C ALA A 75 -7.21 -11.39 5.37
N ALA A 76 -6.16 -10.97 4.67
CA ALA A 76 -5.89 -11.39 3.31
C ALA A 76 -5.69 -12.92 3.22
N ASP A 77 -4.90 -13.52 4.13
CA ASP A 77 -4.68 -14.96 4.16
C ASP A 77 -5.98 -15.75 4.43
N ARG A 78 -6.83 -15.24 5.34
CA ARG A 78 -8.14 -15.88 5.65
C ARG A 78 -9.16 -15.80 4.51
N ALA A 79 -9.03 -14.79 3.66
CA ALA A 79 -9.95 -14.54 2.55
C ALA A 79 -9.36 -14.91 1.18
N CYS A 80 -8.11 -15.37 1.13
CA CYS A 80 -7.42 -15.67 -0.12
C CYS A 80 -8.07 -16.86 -0.84
N ILE A 81 -8.25 -16.70 -2.15
CA ILE A 81 -8.71 -17.76 -3.05
C ILE A 81 -7.65 -18.14 -4.08
N GLN A 82 -6.62 -17.30 -4.27
CA GLN A 82 -5.46 -17.60 -5.10
C GLN A 82 -4.26 -16.73 -4.69
N TYR A 83 -3.12 -17.38 -4.45
CA TYR A 83 -1.84 -16.70 -4.23
C TYR A 83 -0.96 -16.72 -5.48
N ARG A 84 -0.26 -15.61 -5.72
CA ARG A 84 0.72 -15.51 -6.80
C ARG A 84 1.88 -14.60 -6.41
N MET A 85 3.11 -15.11 -6.57
CA MET A 85 4.32 -14.30 -6.45
C MET A 85 4.64 -13.65 -7.79
N LEU A 86 4.54 -12.34 -7.86
CA LEU A 86 4.88 -11.56 -9.05
C LEU A 86 6.39 -11.30 -9.12
N ASN A 87 6.89 -11.11 -10.34
CA ASN A 87 8.29 -10.74 -10.62
C ASN A 87 9.34 -11.79 -10.18
N ARG A 88 9.00 -13.08 -10.08
CA ARG A 88 9.96 -14.16 -9.69
C ARG A 88 11.24 -14.13 -10.53
N GLY A 89 11.16 -13.86 -11.83
CA GLY A 89 12.31 -13.82 -12.72
C GLY A 89 13.17 -12.54 -12.62
N LYS A 90 12.79 -11.55 -11.76
CA LYS A 90 13.50 -10.27 -11.64
C LYS A 90 14.33 -10.13 -10.36
N GLY A 91 14.40 -11.18 -9.56
CA GLY A 91 15.15 -11.21 -8.31
C GLY A 91 14.39 -10.71 -7.08
N PRO A 92 14.93 -10.99 -5.86
CA PRO A 92 14.22 -10.85 -4.59
C PRO A 92 13.86 -9.40 -4.23
N ALA A 93 14.59 -8.41 -4.74
CA ALA A 93 14.32 -6.99 -4.49
C ALA A 93 12.95 -6.51 -4.99
N VAL A 94 12.32 -7.24 -5.92
CA VAL A 94 11.05 -6.88 -6.53
C VAL A 94 10.00 -8.01 -6.52
N HIS A 95 10.33 -9.14 -5.89
CA HIS A 95 9.34 -10.18 -5.61
C HIS A 95 8.16 -9.56 -4.87
N SER A 96 6.96 -9.80 -5.34
CA SER A 96 5.78 -9.12 -4.79
C SER A 96 4.62 -10.11 -4.72
N LEU A 97 4.23 -10.45 -3.50
CA LEU A 97 3.11 -11.33 -3.24
C LEU A 97 1.79 -10.64 -3.60
N ARG A 98 0.87 -11.40 -4.22
CA ARG A 98 -0.49 -10.98 -4.52
C ARG A 98 -1.46 -12.09 -4.12
N ALA A 99 -2.49 -11.74 -3.38
CA ALA A 99 -3.61 -12.62 -3.06
C ALA A 99 -4.87 -12.11 -3.76
N GLN A 100 -5.48 -12.98 -4.58
CA GLN A 100 -6.86 -12.80 -5.01
C GLN A 100 -7.73 -13.14 -3.80
N ALA A 101 -8.61 -12.22 -3.40
CA ALA A 101 -9.41 -12.38 -2.20
C ALA A 101 -10.89 -12.59 -2.53
N ASP A 102 -11.55 -13.42 -1.75
CA ASP A 102 -13.00 -13.38 -1.65
C ASP A 102 -13.41 -12.09 -0.95
N ARG A 103 -14.00 -11.17 -1.70
CA ARG A 103 -14.36 -9.83 -1.23
C ARG A 103 -15.27 -9.87 0.01
N ARG A 104 -16.29 -10.74 -0.01
CA ARG A 104 -17.25 -10.83 1.09
C ARG A 104 -16.64 -11.47 2.32
N LYS A 105 -15.82 -12.47 2.13
CA LYS A 105 -15.09 -13.12 3.22
C LYS A 105 -14.13 -12.14 3.90
N TYR A 106 -13.41 -11.33 3.12
CA TYR A 106 -12.52 -10.29 3.64
C TYR A 106 -13.27 -9.27 4.49
N GLN A 107 -14.41 -8.77 4.01
CA GLN A 107 -15.28 -7.86 4.76
C GLN A 107 -15.76 -8.47 6.08
N GLN A 108 -16.22 -9.72 6.05
CA GLN A 108 -16.64 -10.44 7.25
C GLN A 108 -15.51 -10.59 8.28
N VAL A 109 -14.32 -10.96 7.83
CA VAL A 109 -13.15 -11.10 8.71
C VAL A 109 -12.82 -9.76 9.37
N MET A 110 -12.73 -8.69 8.58
CA MET A 110 -12.38 -7.36 9.09
C MET A 110 -13.43 -6.78 10.04
N LYS A 111 -14.72 -6.90 9.67
CA LYS A 111 -15.83 -6.47 10.53
C LYS A 111 -15.80 -7.20 11.87
N HIS A 112 -15.69 -8.53 11.84
CA HIS A 112 -15.64 -9.34 13.06
C HIS A 112 -14.42 -9.01 13.93
N THR A 113 -13.26 -8.74 13.33
CA THR A 113 -12.05 -8.32 14.05
C THR A 113 -12.28 -6.99 14.80
N LEU A 114 -12.91 -6.00 14.15
CA LEU A 114 -13.25 -4.73 14.80
C LEU A 114 -14.25 -4.92 15.96
N GLU A 115 -15.30 -5.70 15.73
CA GLU A 115 -16.37 -5.93 16.72
C GLU A 115 -15.87 -6.65 17.98
N ARG A 116 -14.83 -7.48 17.85
CA ARG A 116 -14.23 -8.22 18.97
C ARG A 116 -13.08 -7.49 19.66
N GLN A 117 -12.61 -6.40 19.09
CA GLN A 117 -11.47 -5.67 19.66
C GLN A 117 -11.91 -4.93 20.94
N GLU A 118 -11.26 -5.24 22.05
CA GLU A 118 -11.43 -4.50 23.30
C GLU A 118 -11.10 -3.01 23.11
N ARG A 119 -11.78 -2.14 23.85
CA ARG A 119 -11.63 -0.67 23.78
C ARG A 119 -11.97 -0.07 22.43
N LEU A 120 -12.70 -0.80 21.58
CA LEU A 120 -13.12 -0.33 20.25
C LEU A 120 -14.64 -0.41 20.12
N THR A 121 -15.26 0.71 19.87
CA THR A 121 -16.69 0.82 19.54
C THR A 121 -16.88 1.03 18.05
N VAL A 122 -17.62 0.16 17.40
CA VAL A 122 -18.01 0.31 15.98
C VAL A 122 -19.39 0.97 15.92
N ARG A 123 -19.50 2.08 15.20
CA ARG A 123 -20.73 2.88 15.13
C ARG A 123 -21.10 3.23 13.69
N GLN A 124 -22.32 2.86 13.28
CA GLN A 124 -22.86 3.37 12.02
C GLN A 124 -23.34 4.82 12.21
N GLY A 125 -22.89 5.69 11.33
CA GLY A 125 -23.30 7.08 11.25
C GLY A 125 -22.36 7.90 10.38
N GLU A 126 -22.91 8.90 9.73
CA GLU A 126 -22.15 9.84 8.93
C GLU A 126 -21.71 11.02 9.81
N ILE A 127 -20.40 11.26 9.87
CA ILE A 127 -19.85 12.47 10.48
C ILE A 127 -20.05 13.64 9.50
N VAL A 128 -20.70 14.69 9.99
CA VAL A 128 -21.03 15.89 9.21
C VAL A 128 -20.32 17.14 9.70
N ASP A 129 -19.77 17.09 10.92
CA ASP A 129 -19.04 18.23 11.49
C ASP A 129 -17.88 17.73 12.36
N LEU A 130 -16.80 18.51 12.37
CA LEU A 130 -15.64 18.36 13.22
C LEU A 130 -15.34 19.72 13.84
N ARG A 131 -15.21 19.76 15.18
CA ARG A 131 -15.01 20.97 15.94
C ARG A 131 -13.65 20.99 16.61
N ALA A 132 -12.97 22.11 16.44
CA ALA A 132 -11.70 22.41 17.10
C ALA A 132 -11.82 23.69 17.90
N GLU A 133 -11.19 23.71 19.08
CA GLU A 133 -11.08 24.88 19.94
C GLU A 133 -9.62 25.12 20.30
N GLY A 134 -9.16 26.35 20.15
CA GLY A 134 -7.75 26.70 20.39
C GLY A 134 -6.77 25.93 19.52
N GLY A 135 -7.15 25.60 18.25
CA GLY A 135 -6.32 24.83 17.34
C GLY A 135 -6.25 23.33 17.64
N ARG A 136 -7.11 22.80 18.52
CA ARG A 136 -7.14 21.39 18.93
C ARG A 136 -8.51 20.77 18.70
N VAL A 137 -8.56 19.53 18.20
CA VAL A 137 -9.79 18.75 18.04
C VAL A 137 -10.50 18.54 19.38
N ARG A 138 -11.84 18.70 19.38
CA ARG A 138 -12.69 18.53 20.58
C ARG A 138 -13.86 17.61 20.36
N GLN A 139 -14.54 17.72 19.22
CA GLN A 139 -15.80 17.00 18.99
C GLN A 139 -15.93 16.55 17.54
N VAL A 140 -16.63 15.45 17.34
CA VAL A 140 -17.18 15.02 16.05
C VAL A 140 -18.69 14.90 16.18
N VAL A 141 -19.41 15.30 15.12
CA VAL A 141 -20.88 15.38 15.13
C VAL A 141 -21.45 14.51 14.01
N LEU A 142 -22.40 13.66 14.36
CA LEU A 142 -23.14 12.87 13.39
C LEU A 142 -24.29 13.67 12.77
N ARG A 143 -24.71 13.28 11.58
CA ARG A 143 -25.90 13.81 10.88
C ARG A 143 -27.17 13.75 11.75
N THR A 144 -27.26 12.81 12.68
CA THR A 144 -28.39 12.65 13.61
C THR A 144 -28.36 13.62 14.80
N GLY A 145 -27.34 14.48 14.92
CA GLY A 145 -27.13 15.38 16.05
C GLY A 145 -26.41 14.78 17.25
N ALA A 146 -25.96 13.54 17.16
CA ALA A 146 -25.15 12.92 18.21
C ALA A 146 -23.73 13.53 18.19
N VAL A 147 -23.29 14.08 19.33
CA VAL A 147 -21.97 14.69 19.54
C VAL A 147 -21.10 13.76 20.35
N TYR A 148 -19.88 13.55 19.90
CA TYR A 148 -18.87 12.79 20.63
C TYR A 148 -17.69 13.69 20.98
N GLU A 149 -17.34 13.75 22.26
CA GLU A 149 -16.13 14.41 22.72
C GLU A 149 -14.93 13.50 22.48
N VAL A 150 -13.87 14.06 21.87
CA VAL A 150 -12.67 13.30 21.51
C VAL A 150 -11.41 14.12 21.72
N ARG A 151 -10.29 13.44 21.93
CA ARG A 151 -8.97 14.06 22.08
C ARG A 151 -8.19 14.07 20.76
N ALA A 152 -8.51 13.12 19.86
CA ALA A 152 -7.99 13.08 18.50
C ALA A 152 -9.03 12.52 17.52
N ALA A 153 -8.91 12.89 16.24
CA ALA A 153 -9.72 12.39 15.14
C ALA A 153 -8.83 11.99 13.96
N ILE A 154 -9.15 10.87 13.30
CA ILE A 154 -8.42 10.36 12.13
C ILE A 154 -9.38 10.29 10.95
N LEU A 155 -9.10 11.08 9.91
CA LEU A 155 -9.90 11.16 8.68
C LEU A 155 -9.48 10.04 7.71
N CYS A 156 -10.39 9.08 7.51
CA CYS A 156 -10.21 7.91 6.64
C CYS A 156 -11.35 7.84 5.61
N THR A 157 -11.69 8.97 4.99
CA THR A 157 -12.92 9.16 4.20
C THR A 157 -12.93 8.44 2.86
N GLY A 158 -11.81 7.86 2.43
CA GLY A 158 -11.72 7.11 1.17
C GLY A 158 -12.12 7.96 -0.03
N THR A 159 -13.07 7.45 -0.84
CA THR A 159 -13.62 8.14 -2.02
C THR A 159 -15.01 8.73 -1.77
N TYR A 160 -15.42 8.89 -0.52
CA TYR A 160 -16.77 9.33 -0.16
C TYR A 160 -16.92 10.83 0.05
N LEU A 161 -15.80 11.53 0.39
CA LEU A 161 -15.83 12.96 0.66
C LEU A 161 -16.12 13.73 -0.63
N GLN A 162 -17.30 14.38 -0.71
CA GLN A 162 -17.85 14.95 -1.96
C GLN A 162 -17.76 13.98 -3.14
N GLY A 163 -18.04 12.69 -2.87
CA GLY A 163 -17.98 11.64 -3.87
C GLY A 163 -18.96 11.87 -5.00
N ARG A 164 -18.50 11.73 -6.27
CA ARG A 164 -19.32 11.86 -7.46
C ARG A 164 -19.00 10.74 -8.43
N THR A 165 -19.96 9.86 -8.70
CA THR A 165 -19.81 8.78 -9.68
C THR A 165 -20.28 9.23 -11.05
N ILE A 166 -19.59 8.77 -12.10
CA ILE A 166 -19.77 9.24 -13.48
C ILE A 166 -19.75 8.05 -14.44
N VAL A 167 -20.83 7.90 -15.21
CA VAL A 167 -21.00 6.91 -16.29
C VAL A 167 -21.52 7.65 -17.52
N GLY A 168 -20.66 8.01 -18.46
CA GLY A 168 -21.01 8.88 -19.58
C GLY A 168 -21.61 10.19 -19.09
N GLU A 169 -22.83 10.47 -19.53
CA GLU A 169 -23.59 11.67 -19.17
C GLU A 169 -24.31 11.56 -17.81
N CYS A 170 -24.36 10.36 -17.21
CA CYS A 170 -24.96 10.13 -15.90
C CYS A 170 -23.97 10.48 -14.78
N ILE A 171 -24.31 11.49 -13.99
CA ILE A 171 -23.51 12.01 -12.87
C ILE A 171 -24.35 11.99 -11.62
N GLU A 172 -23.84 11.33 -10.57
CA GLU A 172 -24.53 11.20 -9.28
C GLU A 172 -23.62 11.55 -8.11
N ASP A 173 -24.13 12.29 -7.14
CA ASP A 173 -23.45 12.51 -5.86
C ASP A 173 -23.55 11.24 -5.03
N SER A 174 -22.57 10.35 -5.21
CA SER A 174 -22.54 9.03 -4.58
C SER A 174 -21.12 8.55 -4.29
N GLY A 175 -21.03 7.60 -3.37
CA GLY A 175 -19.83 6.81 -3.14
C GLY A 175 -19.84 5.50 -3.98
N PRO A 176 -18.83 4.65 -3.80
CA PRO A 176 -18.77 3.34 -4.46
C PRO A 176 -19.97 2.46 -4.07
N ASP A 177 -20.33 1.52 -4.96
CA ASP A 177 -21.34 0.48 -4.71
C ASP A 177 -22.75 1.02 -4.37
N GLY A 178 -23.11 2.20 -4.87
CA GLY A 178 -24.42 2.83 -4.65
C GLY A 178 -24.61 3.42 -3.25
N MET A 179 -23.54 3.60 -2.48
CA MET A 179 -23.61 4.28 -1.18
C MET A 179 -23.62 5.80 -1.38
N HIS A 180 -24.23 6.54 -0.44
CA HIS A 180 -24.28 7.99 -0.53
C HIS A 180 -22.90 8.65 -0.29
N ALA A 181 -22.71 9.84 -0.84
CA ALA A 181 -21.53 10.66 -0.62
C ALA A 181 -21.57 11.33 0.76
N ALA A 182 -20.38 11.63 1.34
CA ALA A 182 -20.22 12.35 2.60
C ALA A 182 -19.93 13.84 2.32
N GLY A 183 -20.96 14.58 1.90
CA GLY A 183 -20.80 16.00 1.49
C GLY A 183 -20.56 16.99 2.63
N PRO A 184 -21.40 17.03 3.69
CA PRO A 184 -21.35 18.09 4.69
C PRO A 184 -20.02 18.20 5.46
N LEU A 185 -19.27 17.11 5.59
CA LEU A 185 -17.97 17.14 6.27
C LEU A 185 -16.96 18.05 5.53
N THR A 186 -17.03 18.17 4.21
CA THR A 186 -16.19 19.08 3.42
C THR A 186 -16.30 20.53 3.90
N GLU A 187 -17.51 21.00 4.18
CA GLU A 187 -17.73 22.37 4.67
C GLU A 187 -17.05 22.59 6.02
N ALA A 188 -17.11 21.59 6.91
CA ALA A 188 -16.44 21.64 8.20
C ALA A 188 -14.92 21.70 8.04
N LEU A 189 -14.33 20.86 7.17
CA LEU A 189 -12.90 20.85 6.90
C LEU A 189 -12.41 22.14 6.25
N THR A 190 -13.19 22.70 5.32
CA THR A 190 -12.90 24.01 4.69
C THR A 190 -12.94 25.14 5.71
N ARG A 191 -13.94 25.15 6.60
CA ARG A 191 -14.06 26.12 7.70
C ARG A 191 -12.85 26.05 8.65
N LEU A 192 -12.28 24.87 8.84
CA LEU A 192 -11.06 24.65 9.62
C LEU A 192 -9.78 25.02 8.86
N GLY A 193 -9.88 25.47 7.61
CA GLY A 193 -8.75 25.92 6.79
C GLY A 193 -7.92 24.80 6.18
N LEU A 194 -8.45 23.59 6.04
CA LEU A 194 -7.72 22.50 5.39
C LEU A 194 -7.66 22.73 3.87
N PRO A 195 -6.47 22.58 3.24
CA PRO A 195 -6.31 22.72 1.79
C PRO A 195 -6.80 21.44 1.09
N LEU A 196 -8.04 21.45 0.64
CA LEU A 196 -8.64 20.32 -0.07
C LEU A 196 -8.35 20.38 -1.56
N ARG A 197 -8.20 19.19 -2.16
CA ARG A 197 -8.00 18.94 -3.59
C ARG A 197 -8.99 17.91 -4.08
N ARG A 198 -9.17 17.82 -5.40
CA ARG A 198 -10.04 16.84 -6.03
C ARG A 198 -9.25 15.86 -6.87
N PHE A 199 -9.39 14.57 -6.58
CA PHE A 199 -8.82 13.47 -7.36
C PHE A 199 -9.92 12.58 -7.93
N LYS A 200 -9.54 11.75 -8.89
CA LYS A 200 -10.43 10.73 -9.44
C LYS A 200 -9.78 9.35 -9.43
N THR A 201 -10.62 8.34 -9.32
CA THR A 201 -10.26 6.96 -9.65
C THR A 201 -11.39 6.34 -10.49
N GLY A 202 -11.32 5.05 -10.77
CA GLY A 202 -12.36 4.36 -11.53
C GLY A 202 -12.28 2.86 -11.32
N THR A 203 -13.32 2.19 -11.73
CA THR A 203 -13.43 0.73 -11.67
C THR A 203 -13.96 0.19 -13.01
N PRO A 204 -13.58 -1.04 -13.41
CA PRO A 204 -14.14 -1.67 -14.61
C PRO A 204 -15.53 -2.26 -14.33
N PRO A 205 -16.22 -2.70 -15.40
CA PRO A 205 -17.52 -3.35 -15.25
C PRO A 205 -17.39 -4.68 -14.50
N ARG A 206 -18.51 -5.14 -13.96
CA ARG A 206 -18.67 -6.51 -13.43
C ARG A 206 -19.55 -7.29 -14.41
N ILE A 207 -19.18 -8.54 -14.65
CA ILE A 207 -19.87 -9.42 -15.58
C ILE A 207 -20.20 -10.76 -14.94
N ASN A 208 -21.20 -11.47 -15.47
CA ASN A 208 -21.62 -12.76 -14.99
C ASN A 208 -20.74 -13.88 -15.58
N ALA A 209 -20.10 -14.68 -14.75
CA ALA A 209 -19.23 -15.78 -15.15
C ALA A 209 -19.88 -16.76 -16.12
N ARG A 210 -21.20 -17.02 -15.96
CA ARG A 210 -21.97 -17.94 -16.82
C ARG A 210 -22.11 -17.48 -18.26
N SER A 211 -21.81 -16.22 -18.54
CA SER A 211 -21.88 -15.61 -19.89
C SER A 211 -20.52 -15.46 -20.56
N ILE A 212 -19.46 -16.03 -19.98
CA ILE A 212 -18.08 -15.93 -20.47
C ILE A 212 -17.70 -17.20 -21.20
N ASP A 213 -17.09 -17.06 -22.37
CA ASP A 213 -16.45 -18.18 -23.08
C ASP A 213 -14.97 -18.28 -22.68
N PHE A 214 -14.71 -18.97 -21.60
CA PHE A 214 -13.36 -19.18 -21.08
C PHE A 214 -12.44 -19.98 -22.01
N SER A 215 -12.98 -20.69 -23.00
CA SER A 215 -12.17 -21.45 -23.97
C SER A 215 -11.29 -20.54 -24.84
N LYS A 216 -11.65 -19.26 -24.96
CA LYS A 216 -10.92 -18.24 -25.72
C LYS A 216 -9.87 -17.48 -24.86
N MET A 217 -9.68 -17.88 -23.62
CA MET A 217 -8.82 -17.17 -22.66
C MET A 217 -7.72 -18.07 -22.13
N GLU A 218 -6.60 -17.47 -21.73
CA GLU A 218 -5.49 -18.17 -21.11
C GLU A 218 -5.68 -18.26 -19.59
N VAL A 219 -5.64 -19.50 -19.05
CA VAL A 219 -5.78 -19.74 -17.61
C VAL A 219 -4.55 -19.23 -16.87
N GLN A 220 -4.77 -18.44 -15.83
CA GLN A 220 -3.75 -17.91 -14.94
C GLN A 220 -3.88 -18.58 -13.57
N ARG A 221 -3.07 -19.65 -13.36
CA ARG A 221 -3.06 -20.41 -12.11
C ARG A 221 -2.29 -19.68 -11.02
N GLY A 222 -2.63 -19.97 -9.76
CA GLY A 222 -1.84 -19.58 -8.60
C GLY A 222 -0.53 -20.37 -8.48
N ASP A 223 0.29 -19.99 -7.52
CA ASP A 223 1.55 -20.68 -7.22
C ASP A 223 1.27 -22.09 -6.67
N GLU A 224 2.08 -23.08 -7.05
CA GLU A 224 1.99 -24.47 -6.54
C GLU A 224 2.39 -24.55 -5.05
N ASP A 225 3.35 -23.73 -4.66
CA ASP A 225 3.83 -23.59 -3.28
C ASP A 225 3.59 -22.15 -2.81
N PRO A 226 2.35 -21.84 -2.38
CA PRO A 226 1.95 -20.48 -2.02
C PRO A 226 2.60 -20.03 -0.71
N LEU A 227 2.89 -18.72 -0.63
CA LEU A 227 3.36 -18.07 0.58
C LEU A 227 2.26 -17.17 1.15
N PRO A 228 2.05 -17.17 2.48
CA PRO A 228 1.08 -16.30 3.11
C PRO A 228 1.59 -14.86 3.18
N PHE A 229 0.70 -13.89 3.39
CA PHE A 229 1.07 -12.51 3.70
C PHE A 229 1.57 -12.35 5.13
N SER A 230 0.85 -12.90 6.09
CA SER A 230 1.23 -12.79 7.48
C SER A 230 2.36 -13.74 7.85
N PHE A 231 3.35 -13.22 8.57
CA PHE A 231 4.40 -14.04 9.18
C PHE A 231 3.87 -14.94 10.33
N SER A 232 2.61 -14.74 10.73
CA SER A 232 1.94 -15.54 11.76
C SER A 232 1.01 -16.60 11.20
N THR A 233 0.85 -16.68 9.88
CA THR A 233 0.04 -17.70 9.22
C THR A 233 0.86 -18.98 9.06
N GLU A 234 0.52 -20.02 9.79
CA GLU A 234 1.22 -21.31 9.77
C GLU A 234 0.73 -22.18 8.61
N GLU A 235 -0.59 -22.25 8.41
CA GLU A 235 -1.21 -23.03 7.34
C GLU A 235 -1.70 -22.10 6.22
N VAL A 236 -1.17 -22.32 5.03
CA VAL A 236 -1.57 -21.58 3.83
C VAL A 236 -2.65 -22.38 3.12
N SER A 237 -3.79 -21.72 2.85
CA SER A 237 -4.86 -22.36 2.09
C SER A 237 -4.45 -22.63 0.64
N GLU A 238 -4.90 -23.75 0.09
CA GLU A 238 -4.72 -24.07 -1.32
C GLU A 238 -5.40 -23.04 -2.23
N ASN A 239 -4.88 -22.92 -3.46
CA ASN A 239 -5.51 -22.10 -4.48
C ASN A 239 -6.84 -22.75 -4.92
N ARG A 240 -7.96 -22.07 -4.66
CA ARG A 240 -9.32 -22.55 -4.93
C ARG A 240 -9.95 -21.92 -6.17
N ALA A 241 -9.29 -20.93 -6.76
CA ALA A 241 -9.76 -20.23 -7.94
C ALA A 241 -8.63 -19.99 -8.93
N VAL A 242 -9.00 -19.67 -10.16
CA VAL A 242 -8.08 -19.24 -11.22
C VAL A 242 -8.57 -17.90 -11.78
N CYS A 243 -7.64 -17.14 -12.35
CA CYS A 243 -7.95 -15.98 -13.18
C CYS A 243 -7.75 -16.34 -14.66
N TRP A 244 -8.22 -15.49 -15.56
CA TRP A 244 -8.02 -15.70 -16.98
C TRP A 244 -7.46 -14.44 -17.63
N LEU A 245 -6.65 -14.63 -18.66
CA LEU A 245 -6.07 -13.55 -19.46
C LEU A 245 -6.73 -13.52 -20.83
N THR A 246 -7.18 -12.35 -21.22
CA THR A 246 -7.62 -12.02 -22.58
C THR A 246 -7.07 -10.65 -22.98
N TYR A 247 -7.49 -10.13 -24.13
CA TYR A 247 -6.95 -8.90 -24.68
C TYR A 247 -8.06 -8.06 -25.33
N THR A 248 -7.87 -6.74 -25.35
CA THR A 248 -8.67 -5.88 -26.25
C THR A 248 -8.38 -6.24 -27.71
N SER A 249 -9.32 -5.98 -28.60
CA SER A 249 -9.21 -6.12 -30.04
C SER A 249 -9.07 -4.76 -30.73
N GLU A 250 -8.74 -4.76 -32.02
CA GLU A 250 -8.79 -3.54 -32.86
C GLU A 250 -10.19 -2.93 -32.85
N GLU A 251 -11.24 -3.77 -32.87
CA GLU A 251 -12.62 -3.34 -32.78
C GLU A 251 -12.90 -2.62 -31.43
N THR A 252 -12.37 -3.13 -30.33
CA THR A 252 -12.45 -2.45 -29.02
C THR A 252 -11.85 -1.04 -29.12
N HIS A 253 -10.67 -0.93 -29.75
CA HIS A 253 -9.99 0.36 -29.90
C HIS A 253 -10.79 1.31 -30.79
N ARG A 254 -11.37 0.82 -31.91
CA ARG A 254 -12.19 1.62 -32.80
C ARG A 254 -13.42 2.16 -32.10
N ILE A 255 -14.16 1.31 -31.35
CA ILE A 255 -15.34 1.73 -30.57
C ILE A 255 -15.01 2.84 -29.61
N ILE A 256 -13.88 2.72 -28.87
CA ILE A 256 -13.45 3.74 -27.92
C ILE A 256 -13.09 5.05 -28.61
N LEU A 257 -12.31 5.00 -29.70
CA LEU A 257 -11.86 6.19 -30.41
C LEU A 257 -13.02 6.96 -31.07
N GLU A 258 -14.03 6.25 -31.56
CA GLU A 258 -15.24 6.86 -32.17
C GLU A 258 -16.17 7.53 -31.14
N ASN A 259 -16.01 7.23 -29.84
CA ASN A 259 -16.84 7.78 -28.75
C ASN A 259 -16.03 8.62 -27.73
N LEU A 260 -14.82 9.09 -28.09
CA LEU A 260 -13.99 9.87 -27.17
C LEU A 260 -14.63 11.19 -26.73
N ASP A 261 -15.40 11.81 -27.60
CA ASP A 261 -16.16 13.04 -27.33
C ASP A 261 -17.22 12.85 -26.22
N ARG A 262 -17.69 11.61 -26.03
CA ARG A 262 -18.63 11.22 -24.98
C ARG A 262 -17.95 10.69 -23.71
N SER A 263 -16.62 10.58 -23.72
CA SER A 263 -15.87 10.19 -22.54
C SER A 263 -15.78 11.35 -21.54
N PRO A 264 -16.26 11.21 -20.30
CA PRO A 264 -16.16 12.25 -19.28
C PRO A 264 -14.75 12.76 -19.02
N ILE A 265 -13.72 11.95 -19.32
CA ILE A 265 -12.31 12.34 -19.20
C ILE A 265 -11.91 13.33 -20.31
N TYR A 266 -12.42 13.11 -21.53
CA TYR A 266 -12.04 13.90 -22.71
C TYR A 266 -13.00 15.05 -22.99
N SER A 267 -14.25 14.97 -22.52
CA SER A 267 -15.24 16.05 -22.61
C SER A 267 -15.05 17.15 -21.54
N GLY A 268 -14.15 16.96 -20.56
CA GLY A 268 -13.89 17.93 -19.49
C GLY A 268 -14.89 17.88 -18.33
N VAL A 269 -15.76 16.87 -18.27
CA VAL A 269 -16.70 16.67 -17.14
C VAL A 269 -15.95 16.26 -15.87
N ILE A 270 -14.89 15.44 -16.02
CA ILE A 270 -14.02 15.04 -14.93
C ILE A 270 -12.95 16.11 -14.73
N GLU A 271 -12.94 16.75 -13.57
CA GLU A 271 -11.97 17.76 -13.15
C GLU A 271 -10.79 17.14 -12.41
N GLY A 272 -11.05 16.06 -11.67
CA GLY A 272 -10.07 15.38 -10.84
C GLY A 272 -8.98 14.66 -11.62
N VAL A 273 -7.73 14.78 -11.18
CA VAL A 273 -6.61 14.05 -11.77
C VAL A 273 -6.67 12.57 -11.38
N GLY A 274 -6.49 11.70 -12.37
CA GLY A 274 -6.51 10.24 -12.19
C GLY A 274 -5.13 9.63 -11.95
N PRO A 275 -5.05 8.41 -11.39
CA PRO A 275 -3.78 7.74 -11.09
C PRO A 275 -3.04 7.32 -12.37
N ARG A 276 -1.74 7.64 -12.43
CA ARG A 276 -0.86 7.33 -13.57
C ARG A 276 -0.74 5.84 -13.89
N TYR A 277 -0.70 4.99 -12.87
CA TYR A 277 -0.46 3.55 -13.00
C TYR A 277 -1.75 2.71 -13.08
N CYS A 278 -2.92 3.35 -13.09
CA CYS A 278 -4.21 2.71 -13.35
C CYS A 278 -5.06 3.64 -14.22
N PRO A 279 -4.59 3.96 -15.44
CA PRO A 279 -5.37 4.77 -16.34
C PRO A 279 -6.61 4.00 -16.80
N SER A 280 -7.65 4.72 -17.17
CA SER A 280 -8.79 4.12 -17.86
C SER A 280 -8.36 3.50 -19.19
N ILE A 281 -9.17 2.60 -19.73
CA ILE A 281 -8.85 1.94 -21.00
C ILE A 281 -8.80 2.95 -22.14
N GLU A 282 -9.66 3.99 -22.13
CA GLU A 282 -9.64 5.09 -23.11
C GLU A 282 -8.27 5.80 -23.08
N THR A 283 -7.77 6.10 -21.90
CA THR A 283 -6.47 6.76 -21.73
C THR A 283 -5.31 5.88 -22.23
N LYS A 284 -5.38 4.55 -22.02
CA LYS A 284 -4.37 3.62 -22.54
C LYS A 284 -4.35 3.62 -24.05
N ILE A 285 -5.53 3.52 -24.68
CA ILE A 285 -5.66 3.45 -26.14
C ILE A 285 -5.19 4.75 -26.80
N VAL A 286 -5.52 5.90 -26.22
CA VAL A 286 -5.04 7.19 -26.74
C VAL A 286 -3.54 7.36 -26.59
N ARG A 287 -2.96 6.98 -25.45
CA ARG A 287 -1.51 7.13 -25.18
C ARG A 287 -0.64 6.11 -25.93
N PHE A 288 -1.15 4.91 -26.15
CA PHE A 288 -0.41 3.78 -26.73
C PHE A 288 -1.10 3.28 -28.01
N ARG A 289 -1.35 4.18 -28.94
CA ARG A 289 -2.01 3.89 -30.23
C ARG A 289 -1.28 2.88 -31.10
N ASP A 290 0.04 2.77 -30.92
CA ASP A 290 0.92 1.82 -31.58
C ASP A 290 0.74 0.37 -31.08
N LYS A 291 0.07 0.16 -29.94
CA LYS A 291 -0.17 -1.18 -29.40
C LYS A 291 -1.45 -1.77 -29.97
N PRO A 292 -1.38 -2.95 -30.63
CA PRO A 292 -2.55 -3.57 -31.26
C PRO A 292 -3.55 -4.12 -30.24
N ARG A 293 -3.12 -4.36 -28.99
CA ARG A 293 -3.95 -4.91 -27.92
C ARG A 293 -3.43 -4.58 -26.54
N HIS A 294 -4.33 -4.57 -25.53
CA HIS A 294 -4.01 -4.41 -24.10
C HIS A 294 -4.49 -5.63 -23.33
N GLN A 295 -3.71 -6.05 -22.34
CA GLN A 295 -4.04 -7.18 -21.48
C GLN A 295 -5.24 -6.85 -20.56
N LEU A 296 -6.13 -7.83 -20.43
CA LEU A 296 -7.28 -7.84 -19.53
C LEU A 296 -7.26 -9.12 -18.70
N PHE A 297 -7.40 -9.00 -17.38
CA PHE A 297 -7.53 -10.15 -16.50
C PHE A 297 -8.97 -10.25 -16.00
N ILE A 298 -9.54 -11.44 -16.15
CA ILE A 298 -10.87 -11.77 -15.66
C ILE A 298 -10.69 -12.47 -14.31
N GLU A 299 -11.17 -11.84 -13.26
CA GLU A 299 -10.87 -12.20 -11.88
C GLU A 299 -12.15 -12.46 -11.08
N PRO A 300 -12.27 -13.60 -10.36
CA PRO A 300 -13.44 -13.88 -9.54
C PRO A 300 -13.50 -12.93 -8.33
N MET A 301 -14.70 -12.43 -8.02
CA MET A 301 -14.96 -11.55 -6.87
C MET A 301 -15.11 -12.33 -5.54
N GLY A 302 -15.24 -13.65 -5.62
CA GLY A 302 -15.40 -14.56 -4.49
C GLY A 302 -15.69 -15.98 -4.97
N LEU A 303 -15.87 -16.90 -4.01
CA LEU A 303 -16.20 -18.30 -4.32
C LEU A 303 -17.71 -18.55 -4.46
N ASP A 304 -18.52 -17.77 -3.79
CA ASP A 304 -19.98 -17.93 -3.72
C ASP A 304 -20.70 -16.83 -4.53
N THR A 305 -20.12 -16.45 -5.68
CA THR A 305 -20.70 -15.46 -6.59
C THR A 305 -20.27 -15.72 -8.03
N GLU A 306 -21.17 -15.40 -8.96
CA GLU A 306 -20.86 -15.40 -10.39
C GLU A 306 -20.27 -14.06 -10.87
N GLU A 307 -20.03 -13.10 -9.97
CA GLU A 307 -19.51 -11.77 -10.31
C GLU A 307 -18.02 -11.85 -10.65
N MET A 308 -17.66 -11.42 -11.85
CA MET A 308 -16.27 -11.36 -12.34
C MET A 308 -15.85 -9.93 -12.58
N TYR A 309 -14.63 -9.61 -12.17
CA TYR A 309 -13.96 -8.32 -12.33
C TYR A 309 -13.07 -8.34 -13.59
N ILE A 310 -13.05 -7.25 -14.36
CA ILE A 310 -12.21 -7.15 -15.57
C ILE A 310 -11.06 -6.18 -15.33
N GLN A 311 -9.97 -6.67 -14.76
CA GLN A 311 -8.80 -5.83 -14.49
C GLN A 311 -8.21 -5.29 -15.79
N GLY A 312 -8.00 -3.98 -15.85
CA GLY A 312 -7.44 -3.30 -17.01
C GLY A 312 -8.48 -2.63 -17.90
N PHE A 313 -9.80 -2.86 -17.64
CA PHE A 313 -10.91 -2.34 -18.43
C PHE A 313 -11.70 -1.23 -17.73
N SER A 314 -11.05 -0.50 -16.83
CA SER A 314 -11.64 0.65 -16.15
C SER A 314 -12.06 1.72 -17.16
N SER A 315 -13.27 2.22 -17.05
CA SER A 315 -13.86 3.19 -18.00
C SER A 315 -14.87 4.11 -17.32
N SER A 316 -15.17 5.23 -17.94
CA SER A 316 -16.30 6.08 -17.59
C SER A 316 -17.22 6.37 -18.81
N MET A 317 -17.03 5.63 -19.90
CA MET A 317 -17.88 5.75 -21.10
C MET A 317 -19.36 5.50 -20.78
N PRO A 318 -20.29 6.01 -21.59
CA PRO A 318 -21.70 5.66 -21.48
C PRO A 318 -21.93 4.14 -21.50
N GLU A 319 -22.95 3.66 -20.79
CA GLU A 319 -23.17 2.22 -20.59
C GLU A 319 -23.35 1.45 -21.90
N GLU A 320 -24.06 2.02 -22.89
CA GLU A 320 -24.23 1.37 -24.19
C GLU A 320 -22.91 1.29 -24.99
N VAL A 321 -21.97 2.21 -24.77
CA VAL A 321 -20.63 2.14 -25.34
C VAL A 321 -19.82 1.06 -24.63
N GLN A 322 -19.93 0.98 -23.28
CA GLN A 322 -19.29 -0.08 -22.51
C GLN A 322 -19.74 -1.48 -22.93
N LEU A 323 -21.02 -1.68 -23.24
CA LEU A 323 -21.53 -2.95 -23.75
C LEU A 323 -20.91 -3.31 -25.11
N LYS A 324 -20.81 -2.35 -26.04
CA LYS A 324 -20.13 -2.57 -27.33
C LYS A 324 -18.65 -2.90 -27.14
N MET A 325 -17.95 -2.16 -26.27
CA MET A 325 -16.55 -2.43 -25.92
C MET A 325 -16.39 -3.83 -25.35
N LEU A 326 -17.26 -4.21 -24.42
CA LEU A 326 -17.24 -5.52 -23.76
C LEU A 326 -17.40 -6.66 -24.77
N HIS A 327 -18.40 -6.56 -25.64
CA HIS A 327 -18.71 -7.59 -26.64
C HIS A 327 -17.67 -7.67 -27.79
N SER A 328 -16.75 -6.71 -27.89
CA SER A 328 -15.64 -6.76 -28.84
C SER A 328 -14.40 -7.49 -28.31
N VAL A 329 -14.41 -7.91 -27.03
CA VAL A 329 -13.29 -8.62 -26.41
C VAL A 329 -13.45 -10.13 -26.57
N PRO A 330 -12.40 -10.87 -27.02
CA PRO A 330 -12.45 -12.32 -27.14
C PRO A 330 -12.86 -13.03 -25.85
N GLY A 331 -13.91 -13.87 -25.97
CA GLY A 331 -14.51 -14.60 -24.84
C GLY A 331 -15.59 -13.81 -24.08
N LEU A 332 -15.80 -12.54 -24.41
CA LEU A 332 -16.82 -11.69 -23.80
C LEU A 332 -17.93 -11.28 -24.77
N GLU A 333 -18.02 -11.89 -25.94
CA GLU A 333 -18.96 -11.53 -27.01
C GLU A 333 -20.44 -11.64 -26.57
N GLN A 334 -20.71 -12.50 -25.58
CA GLN A 334 -22.04 -12.70 -25.00
C GLN A 334 -22.10 -12.33 -23.51
N ALA A 335 -21.11 -11.59 -23.02
CA ALA A 335 -21.00 -11.27 -21.60
C ALA A 335 -22.18 -10.42 -21.12
N VAL A 336 -22.78 -10.84 -20.01
CA VAL A 336 -23.86 -10.11 -19.34
C VAL A 336 -23.25 -9.18 -18.30
N MET A 337 -23.41 -7.89 -18.49
CA MET A 337 -22.96 -6.87 -17.54
C MET A 337 -23.86 -6.88 -16.31
N MET A 338 -23.26 -7.05 -15.13
CA MET A 338 -23.95 -6.99 -13.85
C MET A 338 -23.86 -5.60 -13.22
N ARG A 339 -22.79 -4.86 -13.53
CA ARG A 339 -22.54 -3.50 -13.06
C ARG A 339 -21.69 -2.75 -14.10
N PRO A 340 -22.06 -1.53 -14.50
CA PRO A 340 -21.21 -0.75 -15.39
C PRO A 340 -19.92 -0.30 -14.72
N ALA A 341 -18.90 -0.02 -15.51
CA ALA A 341 -17.73 0.72 -15.11
C ALA A 341 -18.11 2.17 -14.78
N TYR A 342 -17.43 2.77 -13.83
CA TYR A 342 -17.62 4.19 -13.51
C TYR A 342 -16.31 4.85 -13.11
N ALA A 343 -16.21 6.16 -13.32
CA ALA A 343 -15.24 6.99 -12.61
C ALA A 343 -15.87 7.52 -11.33
N ILE A 344 -15.04 7.74 -10.31
CA ILE A 344 -15.43 8.43 -9.10
C ILE A 344 -14.44 9.56 -8.80
N GLU A 345 -14.96 10.76 -8.60
CA GLU A 345 -14.23 11.90 -8.08
C GLU A 345 -14.48 12.05 -6.58
N TYR A 346 -13.50 12.52 -5.85
CA TYR A 346 -13.56 12.69 -4.41
C TYR A 346 -12.56 13.75 -3.95
N GLU A 347 -12.75 14.27 -2.75
CA GLU A 347 -11.85 15.24 -2.14
C GLU A 347 -10.81 14.57 -1.24
N CYS A 348 -9.63 15.15 -1.23
CA CYS A 348 -8.50 14.79 -0.38
C CYS A 348 -7.77 16.04 0.10
N ILE A 349 -6.98 15.92 1.16
CA ILE A 349 -6.12 17.01 1.63
C ILE A 349 -4.86 17.11 0.75
N ASP A 350 -4.29 18.32 0.64
CA ASP A 350 -2.91 18.45 0.17
C ASP A 350 -1.97 17.80 1.21
N PRO A 351 -1.25 16.72 0.88
CA PRO A 351 -0.44 16.02 1.87
C PRO A 351 0.73 16.85 2.42
N LEU A 352 1.10 17.96 1.78
CA LEU A 352 2.07 18.92 2.33
C LEU A 352 1.58 19.60 3.61
N ALA A 353 0.27 19.58 3.88
CA ALA A 353 -0.32 20.04 5.14
C ALA A 353 -0.15 19.07 6.31
N LEU A 354 0.42 17.88 6.08
CA LEU A 354 0.62 16.84 7.09
C LEU A 354 2.06 16.82 7.59
N GLN A 355 2.20 16.44 8.86
CA GLN A 355 3.48 16.07 9.47
C GLN A 355 3.85 14.62 9.09
N PRO A 356 5.11 14.18 9.30
CA PRO A 356 5.48 12.76 9.12
C PRO A 356 4.72 11.78 10.01
N THR A 357 4.09 12.26 11.07
CA THR A 357 3.15 11.51 11.94
C THR A 357 1.77 11.35 11.32
N LEU A 358 1.51 11.98 10.16
CA LEU A 358 0.22 12.15 9.49
C LEU A 358 -0.77 13.05 10.25
N GLU A 359 -0.31 13.78 11.27
CA GLU A 359 -1.07 14.84 11.92
C GLU A 359 -1.12 16.09 11.02
N VAL A 360 -2.25 16.77 10.99
CA VAL A 360 -2.42 18.05 10.28
C VAL A 360 -1.60 19.14 11.00
N LYS A 361 -0.75 19.85 10.27
CA LYS A 361 0.16 20.87 10.84
C LYS A 361 -0.56 22.00 11.59
N SER A 362 -1.76 22.38 11.12
CA SER A 362 -2.52 23.51 11.66
C SER A 362 -3.49 23.14 12.78
N ILE A 363 -3.77 21.84 13.00
CA ILE A 363 -4.79 21.39 13.97
C ILE A 363 -4.28 20.21 14.77
N GLU A 364 -4.01 20.45 16.04
CA GLU A 364 -3.56 19.42 16.96
C GLU A 364 -4.63 18.36 17.18
N GLY A 365 -4.21 17.08 17.13
CA GLY A 365 -5.08 15.92 17.29
C GLY A 365 -5.90 15.56 16.05
N LEU A 366 -5.71 16.24 14.91
CA LEU A 366 -6.34 15.86 13.64
C LEU A 366 -5.33 15.15 12.76
N TYR A 367 -5.68 13.94 12.32
CA TYR A 367 -4.86 13.10 11.45
C TYR A 367 -5.60 12.77 10.16
N GLY A 368 -4.85 12.50 9.11
CA GLY A 368 -5.38 11.98 7.85
C GLY A 368 -4.76 10.64 7.49
N ALA A 369 -5.50 9.77 6.77
CA ALA A 369 -4.97 8.51 6.28
C ALA A 369 -5.65 8.02 5.00
N GLY A 370 -4.88 7.30 4.18
CA GLY A 370 -5.36 6.67 2.97
C GLY A 370 -5.63 7.66 1.83
N GLN A 371 -6.75 7.47 1.14
CA GLN A 371 -7.10 8.31 -0.01
C GLN A 371 -7.34 9.77 0.37
N PHE A 372 -7.73 10.04 1.60
CA PHE A 372 -7.83 11.41 2.11
C PHE A 372 -6.49 12.15 2.04
N ASN A 373 -5.36 11.45 2.15
CA ASN A 373 -4.01 12.02 2.02
C ASN A 373 -3.50 12.05 0.57
N GLY A 374 -4.36 11.84 -0.42
CA GLY A 374 -3.98 11.87 -1.83
C GLY A 374 -3.28 10.61 -2.32
N SER A 375 -3.35 9.48 -1.61
CA SER A 375 -2.90 8.18 -2.10
C SER A 375 -4.03 7.39 -2.77
N SER A 376 -3.69 6.31 -3.48
CA SER A 376 -4.67 5.40 -4.08
C SER A 376 -4.21 3.96 -3.95
N GLY A 377 -5.01 3.14 -3.28
CA GLY A 377 -4.81 1.71 -3.08
C GLY A 377 -5.12 1.29 -1.66
N TYR A 378 -5.52 0.03 -1.49
CA TYR A 378 -5.92 -0.53 -0.20
C TYR A 378 -4.74 -0.61 0.77
N GLU A 379 -3.59 -1.03 0.26
CA GLU A 379 -2.37 -1.23 1.02
C GLU A 379 -1.77 0.10 1.47
N GLU A 380 -1.74 1.09 0.59
CA GLU A 380 -1.32 2.46 0.93
C GLU A 380 -2.24 3.07 2.00
N ALA A 381 -3.53 2.79 1.91
CA ALA A 381 -4.50 3.25 2.90
C ALA A 381 -4.28 2.58 4.27
N ALA A 382 -4.12 1.27 4.28
CA ALA A 382 -3.93 0.48 5.50
C ALA A 382 -2.68 0.94 6.29
N VAL A 383 -1.53 1.08 5.62
CA VAL A 383 -0.29 1.48 6.31
C VAL A 383 -0.35 2.91 6.83
N GLN A 384 -1.01 3.83 6.12
CA GLN A 384 -1.20 5.20 6.62
C GLN A 384 -2.15 5.21 7.82
N GLY A 385 -3.23 4.43 7.77
CA GLY A 385 -4.14 4.27 8.89
C GLY A 385 -3.42 3.76 10.14
N PHE A 386 -2.61 2.73 9.99
CA PHE A 386 -1.79 2.19 11.08
C PHE A 386 -0.87 3.27 11.67
N VAL A 387 -0.11 3.99 10.84
CA VAL A 387 0.81 5.03 11.29
C VAL A 387 0.07 6.18 11.99
N ALA A 388 -1.06 6.63 11.44
CA ALA A 388 -1.88 7.68 12.05
C ALA A 388 -2.45 7.22 13.41
N GLY A 389 -2.98 6.00 13.48
CA GLY A 389 -3.51 5.42 14.72
C GLY A 389 -2.46 5.28 15.81
N VAL A 390 -1.28 4.73 15.46
CA VAL A 390 -0.13 4.62 16.38
C VAL A 390 0.33 5.98 16.87
N ASN A 391 0.52 6.96 15.98
CA ASN A 391 1.02 8.27 16.38
C ASN A 391 0.00 9.09 17.18
N ALA A 392 -1.29 8.98 16.86
CA ALA A 392 -2.35 9.57 17.69
C ALA A 392 -2.32 8.96 19.10
N ALA A 393 -2.18 7.64 19.19
CA ALA A 393 -2.08 6.96 20.48
C ALA A 393 -0.82 7.36 21.25
N LEU A 394 0.36 7.34 20.63
CA LEU A 394 1.62 7.73 21.26
C LEU A 394 1.58 9.16 21.82
N LYS A 395 1.02 10.10 21.03
CA LYS A 395 0.85 11.50 21.47
C LYS A 395 -0.03 11.60 22.71
N LEU A 396 -1.18 10.91 22.72
CA LEU A 396 -2.10 10.92 23.87
C LEU A 396 -1.53 10.22 25.11
N LEU A 397 -0.62 9.27 24.92
CA LEU A 397 0.13 8.59 25.98
C LEU A 397 1.39 9.34 26.43
N GLY A 398 1.71 10.49 25.83
CA GLY A 398 2.92 11.26 26.14
C GLY A 398 4.22 10.55 25.76
N ARG A 399 4.18 9.70 24.72
CA ARG A 399 5.34 8.95 24.22
C ARG A 399 5.86 9.57 22.92
N GLU A 400 7.15 9.32 22.62
CA GLU A 400 7.77 9.75 21.37
C GLU A 400 7.06 9.18 20.15
N PRO A 401 6.93 9.95 19.05
CA PRO A 401 6.26 9.50 17.83
C PRO A 401 7.02 8.37 17.13
N MET A 402 6.29 7.52 16.44
CA MET A 402 6.84 6.53 15.52
C MET A 402 7.09 7.19 14.14
N LEU A 403 8.35 7.40 13.80
CA LEU A 403 8.78 7.91 12.50
C LEU A 403 9.61 6.83 11.80
N LEU A 404 9.05 6.24 10.75
CA LEU A 404 9.72 5.22 9.95
C LEU A 404 10.58 5.90 8.87
N LYS A 405 11.86 5.54 8.80
CA LYS A 405 12.78 6.08 7.80
C LYS A 405 12.58 5.43 6.42
N ARG A 406 12.97 6.14 5.37
CA ARG A 406 13.02 5.62 3.99
C ARG A 406 13.98 4.43 3.85
N SER A 407 15.04 4.38 4.64
CA SER A 407 16.01 3.28 4.69
C SER A 407 15.50 2.04 5.43
N GLU A 408 14.45 2.19 6.24
CA GLU A 408 13.88 1.12 7.07
C GLU A 408 12.65 0.47 6.45
N SER A 409 11.86 1.22 5.66
CA SER A 409 10.58 0.70 5.14
C SER A 409 10.06 1.41 3.90
N TYR A 410 9.26 0.70 3.12
CA TYR A 410 8.40 1.28 2.08
C TYR A 410 7.31 2.17 2.68
N ILE A 411 6.84 1.88 3.89
CA ILE A 411 5.91 2.74 4.65
C ILE A 411 6.56 4.10 4.88
N GLY A 412 7.81 4.13 5.35
CA GLY A 412 8.57 5.37 5.52
C GLY A 412 8.78 6.12 4.21
N THR A 413 9.10 5.39 3.13
CA THR A 413 9.21 5.97 1.77
C THR A 413 7.90 6.62 1.32
N LEU A 414 6.76 5.95 1.52
CA LEU A 414 5.43 6.46 1.16
C LEU A 414 5.09 7.75 1.91
N ILE A 415 5.26 7.74 3.23
CA ILE A 415 4.92 8.89 4.06
C ILE A 415 5.83 10.07 3.75
N ASP A 416 7.15 9.84 3.66
CA ASP A 416 8.10 10.89 3.32
C ASP A 416 7.82 11.50 1.95
N ASP A 417 7.50 10.70 0.92
CA ASP A 417 7.11 11.21 -0.40
C ASP A 417 5.86 12.11 -0.31
N LEU A 418 4.84 11.71 0.44
CA LEU A 418 3.61 12.49 0.59
C LEU A 418 3.87 13.83 1.28
N VAL A 419 4.54 13.83 2.42
CA VAL A 419 4.65 15.02 3.27
C VAL A 419 5.79 15.98 2.86
N THR A 420 6.73 15.52 2.02
CA THR A 420 7.86 16.35 1.54
C THR A 420 7.74 16.77 0.09
N LYS A 421 7.30 15.87 -0.78
CA LYS A 421 7.15 16.13 -2.23
C LYS A 421 5.72 16.52 -2.60
N GLY A 422 4.75 16.11 -1.78
CA GLY A 422 3.34 16.19 -2.13
C GLY A 422 2.99 15.25 -3.28
N THR A 423 1.81 15.44 -3.84
CA THR A 423 1.40 14.69 -5.03
C THR A 423 0.42 15.50 -5.88
N GLU A 424 0.61 15.49 -7.19
CA GLU A 424 -0.31 16.12 -8.15
C GLU A 424 -1.30 15.12 -8.75
N GLU A 425 -1.05 13.84 -8.54
CA GLU A 425 -1.89 12.70 -8.97
C GLU A 425 -2.02 11.70 -7.82
N PRO A 426 -3.05 10.84 -7.76
CA PRO A 426 -3.17 9.84 -6.70
C PRO A 426 -1.91 8.99 -6.57
N TYR A 427 -1.24 9.13 -5.42
CA TYR A 427 0.03 8.44 -5.15
C TYR A 427 -0.16 6.93 -5.08
N ARG A 428 0.73 6.18 -5.72
CA ARG A 428 0.83 4.72 -5.62
C ARG A 428 2.24 4.30 -5.29
N MET A 429 2.37 3.35 -4.39
CA MET A 429 3.65 2.72 -4.08
C MET A 429 4.05 1.77 -5.21
N MET A 430 5.28 1.95 -5.66
CA MET A 430 5.97 1.09 -6.62
C MET A 430 7.38 0.81 -6.09
N THR A 431 7.96 -0.34 -6.43
CA THR A 431 9.32 -0.66 -6.00
C THR A 431 10.37 0.35 -6.50
N SER A 432 10.07 1.06 -7.59
CA SER A 432 10.94 2.14 -8.11
C SER A 432 10.97 3.40 -7.26
N ARG A 433 10.06 3.56 -6.30
CA ARG A 433 10.01 4.71 -5.40
C ARG A 433 11.09 4.67 -4.30
N SER A 434 11.56 3.46 -3.96
CA SER A 434 12.62 3.29 -2.97
C SER A 434 14.00 3.22 -3.62
N GLU A 435 14.95 3.90 -3.02
CA GLU A 435 16.38 3.87 -3.34
C GLU A 435 17.02 2.55 -2.84
N TYR A 436 16.44 1.92 -1.81
CA TYR A 436 17.03 0.81 -1.05
C TYR A 436 16.28 -0.51 -1.25
N ARG A 437 15.84 -0.83 -2.48
CA ARG A 437 14.97 -1.98 -2.79
C ARG A 437 15.49 -3.32 -2.31
N LEU A 438 16.79 -3.52 -2.28
CA LEU A 438 17.40 -4.77 -1.86
C LEU A 438 17.44 -4.91 -0.33
N LEU A 439 17.49 -3.80 0.40
CA LEU A 439 17.35 -3.78 1.86
C LEU A 439 15.88 -3.95 2.28
N LEU A 440 14.95 -3.35 1.52
CA LEU A 440 13.52 -3.28 1.85
C LEU A 440 12.69 -4.38 1.17
N ARG A 441 13.19 -5.61 1.15
CA ARG A 441 12.45 -6.73 0.57
C ARG A 441 11.22 -7.10 1.41
N GLN A 442 10.21 -7.67 0.77
CA GLN A 442 9.03 -8.16 1.49
C GLN A 442 9.33 -9.37 2.40
N ASP A 443 10.32 -10.19 2.03
CA ASP A 443 10.70 -11.41 2.74
C ASP A 443 11.45 -11.15 4.06
N ASN A 444 12.05 -9.97 4.24
CA ASN A 444 12.77 -9.56 5.44
C ASN A 444 12.09 -8.44 6.24
N ALA A 445 10.83 -8.15 5.96
CA ALA A 445 10.09 -7.10 6.68
C ALA A 445 10.00 -7.40 8.20
N ASP A 446 9.90 -8.68 8.57
CA ASP A 446 9.91 -9.13 9.96
C ASP A 446 11.20 -8.72 10.70
N ARG A 447 12.38 -8.91 10.09
CA ARG A 447 13.66 -8.50 10.69
C ARG A 447 13.71 -7.01 10.98
N ARG A 448 13.20 -6.20 10.06
CA ARG A 448 13.29 -4.73 10.13
C ARG A 448 12.27 -4.11 11.08
N LEU A 449 11.05 -4.62 11.12
CA LEU A 449 9.91 -3.90 11.70
C LEU A 449 9.24 -4.61 12.88
N THR A 450 9.38 -5.94 13.04
CA THR A 450 8.83 -6.63 14.21
C THR A 450 9.38 -6.10 15.54
N PRO A 451 10.67 -5.73 15.67
CA PRO A 451 11.18 -5.11 16.89
C PRO A 451 10.47 -3.78 17.22
N ILE A 452 10.11 -2.99 16.21
CA ILE A 452 9.36 -1.74 16.39
C ILE A 452 7.94 -2.05 16.86
N GLY A 453 7.24 -2.99 16.20
CA GLY A 453 5.91 -3.44 16.61
C GLY A 453 5.86 -3.99 18.04
N TYR A 454 6.88 -4.73 18.44
CA TYR A 454 7.01 -5.24 19.82
C TYR A 454 7.20 -4.10 20.83
N LYS A 455 8.06 -3.14 20.55
CA LYS A 455 8.27 -1.96 21.41
C LYS A 455 7.01 -1.09 21.57
N LEU A 456 6.15 -1.07 20.55
CA LEU A 456 4.84 -0.41 20.59
C LEU A 456 3.80 -1.17 21.41
N GLY A 457 4.01 -2.48 21.66
CA GLY A 457 3.05 -3.37 22.30
C GLY A 457 2.02 -3.97 21.33
N LEU A 458 2.26 -3.88 20.03
CA LEU A 458 1.36 -4.38 18.96
C LEU A 458 1.74 -5.77 18.44
N VAL A 459 2.94 -6.23 18.79
CA VAL A 459 3.46 -7.58 18.48
C VAL A 459 3.75 -8.31 19.78
N SER A 460 3.38 -9.59 19.86
CA SER A 460 3.60 -10.40 21.04
C SER A 460 5.08 -10.78 21.23
N ARG A 461 5.44 -11.20 22.46
CA ARG A 461 6.78 -11.67 22.79
C ARG A 461 7.15 -12.93 22.00
N GLU A 462 6.20 -13.84 21.85
CA GLU A 462 6.40 -15.12 21.13
C GLU A 462 6.75 -14.84 19.67
N ARG A 463 6.05 -13.89 19.04
CA ARG A 463 6.34 -13.50 17.65
C ARG A 463 7.70 -12.79 17.53
N MET A 464 8.06 -11.94 18.47
CA MET A 464 9.39 -11.30 18.51
C MET A 464 10.49 -12.37 18.65
N GLN A 465 10.32 -13.32 19.57
CA GLN A 465 11.26 -14.41 19.79
C GLN A 465 11.42 -15.29 18.53
N ALA A 466 10.34 -15.64 17.85
CA ALA A 466 10.39 -16.40 16.60
C ALA A 466 11.22 -15.69 15.51
N VAL A 467 11.15 -14.36 15.43
CA VAL A 467 11.99 -13.58 14.51
C VAL A 467 13.45 -13.61 14.92
N GLU A 468 13.76 -13.46 16.21
CA GLU A 468 15.13 -13.54 16.73
C GLU A 468 15.75 -14.93 16.45
N GLU A 469 15.02 -16.00 16.74
CA GLU A 469 15.45 -17.38 16.46
C GLU A 469 15.69 -17.64 14.97
N LYS A 470 14.76 -17.16 14.10
CA LYS A 470 14.91 -17.26 12.65
C LYS A 470 16.22 -16.64 12.16
N TYR A 471 16.52 -15.41 12.57
CA TYR A 471 17.72 -14.72 12.08
C TYR A 471 18.99 -15.16 12.79
N ALA A 472 18.93 -15.64 14.02
CA ALA A 472 20.05 -16.34 14.66
C ALA A 472 20.43 -17.62 13.87
N ALA A 473 19.43 -18.38 13.41
CA ALA A 473 19.65 -19.56 12.57
C ALA A 473 20.25 -19.17 11.20
N VAL A 474 19.80 -18.08 10.57
CA VAL A 474 20.38 -17.56 9.32
C VAL A 474 21.86 -17.22 9.51
N ASP A 475 22.19 -16.45 10.55
CA ASP A 475 23.55 -16.02 10.80
C ASP A 475 24.48 -17.19 11.19
N ALA A 476 23.96 -18.19 11.92
CA ALA A 476 24.69 -19.42 12.24
C ALA A 476 24.99 -20.23 11.00
N GLU A 477 24.02 -20.37 10.10
CA GLU A 477 24.20 -21.13 8.85
C GLU A 477 25.18 -20.44 7.90
N ILE A 478 25.13 -19.12 7.75
CA ILE A 478 26.10 -18.38 6.93
C ILE A 478 27.52 -18.64 7.45
N ARG A 479 27.73 -18.54 8.78
CA ARG A 479 29.04 -18.86 9.40
C ARG A 479 29.47 -20.29 9.15
N ARG A 480 28.53 -21.25 9.22
CA ARG A 480 28.82 -22.66 8.92
C ARG A 480 29.29 -22.84 7.47
N LEU A 481 28.60 -22.22 6.51
CA LEU A 481 28.94 -22.28 5.08
C LEU A 481 30.31 -21.65 4.78
N GLU A 482 30.74 -20.64 5.52
CA GLU A 482 32.07 -20.03 5.42
C GLU A 482 33.21 -20.97 5.80
N HIS A 483 32.94 -21.92 6.73
CA HIS A 483 33.94 -22.81 7.28
C HIS A 483 33.82 -24.25 6.77
N THR A 484 32.74 -24.61 6.05
CA THR A 484 32.51 -25.94 5.53
C THR A 484 32.96 -26.02 4.09
N GLY A 485 33.91 -26.92 3.81
CA GLY A 485 34.34 -27.30 2.45
C GLY A 485 33.76 -28.65 2.01
N ILE A 486 33.45 -28.76 0.75
CA ILE A 486 33.08 -30.04 0.13
C ILE A 486 34.12 -30.43 -0.92
N PRO A 487 34.47 -31.73 -1.04
CA PRO A 487 35.43 -32.19 -2.03
C PRO A 487 34.88 -32.05 -3.45
N GLY A 488 35.77 -31.88 -4.40
CA GLY A 488 35.45 -31.97 -5.82
C GLY A 488 35.09 -33.38 -6.20
N SER A 489 33.81 -33.70 -6.32
CA SER A 489 33.30 -34.99 -6.75
C SER A 489 32.77 -34.94 -8.19
N GLU A 490 32.71 -36.08 -8.84
CA GLU A 490 32.15 -36.19 -10.19
C GLU A 490 30.69 -35.72 -10.21
N ALA A 491 29.88 -36.14 -9.22
CA ALA A 491 28.50 -35.74 -9.08
C ALA A 491 28.32 -34.21 -8.86
N LEU A 492 29.17 -33.56 -8.03
CA LEU A 492 29.16 -32.11 -7.85
C LEU A 492 29.53 -31.43 -9.17
N ASN A 493 30.58 -31.88 -9.86
CA ASN A 493 31.01 -31.29 -11.12
C ASN A 493 30.02 -31.46 -12.25
N GLN A 494 29.29 -32.60 -12.26
CA GLN A 494 28.17 -32.78 -13.17
C GLN A 494 27.08 -31.76 -12.93
N LEU A 495 26.62 -31.56 -11.69
CA LEU A 495 25.61 -30.52 -11.33
C LEU A 495 26.09 -29.13 -11.73
N LEU A 496 27.34 -28.77 -11.39
CA LEU A 496 27.92 -27.47 -11.75
C LEU A 496 27.89 -27.26 -13.27
N THR A 497 28.25 -28.26 -14.05
CA THR A 497 28.26 -28.21 -15.52
C THR A 497 26.85 -28.08 -16.09
N GLU A 498 25.90 -28.85 -15.58
CA GLU A 498 24.48 -28.79 -15.96
C GLU A 498 23.88 -27.43 -15.69
N ARG A 499 24.33 -26.74 -14.64
CA ARG A 499 23.92 -25.37 -14.29
C ARG A 499 24.75 -24.30 -15.01
N GLY A 500 25.67 -24.65 -15.90
CA GLY A 500 26.54 -23.70 -16.61
C GLY A 500 27.55 -22.99 -15.69
N SER A 501 27.94 -23.65 -14.60
CA SER A 501 28.95 -23.18 -13.65
C SER A 501 30.28 -23.91 -13.82
N ALA A 502 31.40 -23.26 -13.50
CA ALA A 502 32.72 -23.88 -13.61
C ALA A 502 32.90 -25.05 -12.60
N ALA A 503 33.47 -26.15 -13.06
CA ALA A 503 33.85 -27.29 -12.22
C ALA A 503 34.89 -26.89 -11.17
N VAL A 504 34.99 -27.69 -10.10
CA VAL A 504 36.00 -27.56 -9.04
C VAL A 504 36.90 -28.80 -9.02
N THR A 505 38.22 -28.59 -8.93
CA THR A 505 39.22 -29.68 -8.97
C THR A 505 39.45 -30.31 -7.58
N ASP A 506 39.81 -29.47 -6.60
CA ASP A 506 40.23 -29.93 -5.26
C ASP A 506 39.14 -29.78 -4.19
N GLY A 507 38.01 -29.22 -4.54
CA GLY A 507 36.92 -28.88 -3.63
C GLY A 507 36.74 -27.37 -3.49
N ALA A 508 35.66 -26.95 -2.80
CA ALA A 508 35.35 -25.56 -2.57
C ALA A 508 34.59 -25.37 -1.25
N ARG A 509 34.65 -24.18 -0.66
CA ARG A 509 33.77 -23.85 0.46
C ARG A 509 32.33 -23.68 -0.03
N LEU A 510 31.38 -24.14 0.77
CA LEU A 510 29.95 -24.05 0.44
C LEU A 510 29.51 -22.62 0.13
N ILE A 511 30.02 -21.65 0.90
CA ILE A 511 29.69 -20.24 0.68
C ILE A 511 30.14 -19.74 -0.69
N ASP A 512 31.32 -20.17 -1.19
CA ASP A 512 31.84 -19.74 -2.48
C ASP A 512 31.05 -20.34 -3.64
N LEU A 513 30.53 -21.56 -3.45
CA LEU A 513 29.60 -22.17 -4.40
C LEU A 513 28.23 -21.49 -4.39
N LEU A 514 27.69 -21.16 -3.20
CA LEU A 514 26.41 -20.50 -3.07
C LEU A 514 26.43 -19.05 -3.61
N ARG A 515 27.58 -18.38 -3.63
CA ARG A 515 27.74 -17.07 -4.28
C ARG A 515 27.54 -17.11 -5.79
N ARG A 516 27.66 -18.30 -6.41
CA ARG A 516 27.45 -18.45 -7.85
C ARG A 516 25.95 -18.35 -8.17
N PRO A 517 25.54 -17.48 -9.11
CA PRO A 517 24.12 -17.23 -9.38
C PRO A 517 23.30 -18.49 -9.75
N GLN A 518 23.95 -19.45 -10.38
CA GLN A 518 23.34 -20.67 -10.90
C GLN A 518 23.03 -21.71 -9.83
N MET A 519 23.67 -21.63 -8.64
CA MET A 519 23.54 -22.63 -7.58
C MET A 519 22.50 -22.20 -6.57
N THR A 520 21.71 -23.13 -6.07
CA THR A 520 20.78 -22.92 -4.96
C THR A 520 21.29 -23.52 -3.67
N TYR A 521 20.80 -23.04 -2.52
CA TYR A 521 21.12 -23.61 -1.22
C TYR A 521 20.74 -25.09 -1.17
N ASP A 522 19.52 -25.45 -1.59
CA ASP A 522 19.01 -26.82 -1.50
C ASP A 522 19.82 -27.81 -2.34
N GLU A 523 20.24 -27.40 -3.55
CA GLU A 523 21.12 -28.25 -4.39
C GLU A 523 22.48 -28.51 -3.73
N LEU A 524 23.10 -27.48 -3.14
CA LEU A 524 24.40 -27.63 -2.49
C LEU A 524 24.35 -28.50 -1.24
N MET A 525 23.25 -28.44 -0.48
CA MET A 525 23.08 -29.24 0.74
C MET A 525 22.98 -30.74 0.46
N THR A 526 22.67 -31.16 -0.76
CA THR A 526 22.70 -32.60 -1.14
C THR A 526 24.11 -33.19 -1.10
N PHE A 527 25.15 -32.34 -1.19
CA PHE A 527 26.56 -32.75 -1.13
C PHE A 527 27.21 -32.59 0.24
N ASP A 528 26.46 -32.09 1.23
CA ASP A 528 26.94 -31.88 2.59
C ASP A 528 26.22 -32.81 3.58
N PRO A 529 26.88 -33.93 4.01
CA PRO A 529 26.29 -34.84 4.98
C PRO A 529 25.98 -34.22 6.35
N SER A 530 26.59 -33.04 6.64
CA SER A 530 26.40 -32.31 7.90
C SER A 530 25.36 -31.21 7.80
N ALA A 531 24.66 -31.13 6.65
CA ALA A 531 23.65 -30.09 6.42
C ALA A 531 22.53 -30.11 7.47
N PRO A 532 22.25 -29.00 8.17
CA PRO A 532 21.17 -28.94 9.13
C PRO A 532 19.81 -28.93 8.43
N SER A 533 18.80 -29.52 9.08
CA SER A 533 17.40 -29.35 8.63
C SER A 533 16.88 -27.98 9.03
N LEU A 534 16.85 -27.05 8.08
CA LEU A 534 16.40 -25.66 8.30
C LEU A 534 15.04 -25.41 7.66
N PRO A 535 14.19 -24.58 8.30
CA PRO A 535 12.96 -24.11 7.68
C PRO A 535 13.22 -23.39 6.35
N LYS A 536 12.29 -23.51 5.39
CA LYS A 536 12.40 -22.88 4.06
C LYS A 536 12.70 -21.37 4.15
N ALA A 537 12.01 -20.65 5.05
CA ALA A 537 12.22 -19.22 5.25
C ALA A 537 13.66 -18.88 5.71
N VAL A 538 14.33 -19.75 6.47
CA VAL A 538 15.73 -19.56 6.86
C VAL A 538 16.65 -19.80 5.65
N ARG A 539 16.45 -20.90 4.92
CA ARG A 539 17.26 -21.26 3.73
C ARG A 539 17.21 -20.16 2.66
N GLU A 540 16.03 -19.63 2.38
CA GLU A 540 15.84 -18.51 1.46
C GLU A 540 16.61 -17.25 1.91
N GLN A 541 16.57 -16.92 3.20
CA GLN A 541 17.31 -15.76 3.74
C GLN A 541 18.83 -15.97 3.67
N VAL A 542 19.32 -17.18 3.93
CA VAL A 542 20.75 -17.53 3.76
C VAL A 542 21.16 -17.33 2.31
N GLU A 543 20.42 -17.90 1.37
CA GLU A 543 20.73 -17.81 -0.06
C GLU A 543 20.76 -16.35 -0.54
N ILE A 544 19.74 -15.54 -0.22
CA ILE A 544 19.66 -14.14 -0.60
C ILE A 544 20.82 -13.35 0.03
N SER A 545 21.09 -13.56 1.32
CA SER A 545 22.14 -12.83 2.05
C SER A 545 23.52 -13.08 1.44
N VAL A 546 23.82 -14.33 1.08
CA VAL A 546 25.11 -14.73 0.48
C VAL A 546 25.24 -14.19 -0.96
N LYS A 547 24.22 -14.41 -1.80
CA LYS A 547 24.29 -14.03 -3.22
C LYS A 547 24.33 -12.52 -3.43
N TYR A 548 23.67 -11.77 -2.60
CA TYR A 548 23.54 -10.30 -2.75
C TYR A 548 24.40 -9.52 -1.75
N GLU A 549 25.30 -10.19 -1.02
CA GLU A 549 26.14 -9.58 0.02
C GLU A 549 26.83 -8.27 -0.43
N GLY A 550 27.48 -8.28 -1.58
CA GLY A 550 28.19 -7.09 -2.09
C GLY A 550 27.27 -5.92 -2.43
N TYR A 551 26.08 -6.20 -2.95
CA TYR A 551 25.07 -5.19 -3.25
C TYR A 551 24.42 -4.64 -1.97
N ILE A 552 24.15 -5.51 -1.01
CA ILE A 552 23.59 -5.12 0.31
C ILE A 552 24.58 -4.21 1.02
N ARG A 553 25.87 -4.57 1.08
CA ARG A 553 26.92 -3.75 1.70
C ARG A 553 27.02 -2.36 1.06
N ARG A 554 26.94 -2.28 -0.27
CA ARG A 554 26.93 -0.99 -0.98
C ARG A 554 25.72 -0.13 -0.62
N GLN A 555 24.54 -0.72 -0.55
CA GLN A 555 23.33 0.03 -0.13
C GLN A 555 23.42 0.48 1.33
N LEU A 556 23.99 -0.33 2.24
CA LEU A 556 24.21 0.08 3.63
C LEU A 556 25.13 1.29 3.75
N SER A 557 26.24 1.32 2.97
CA SER A 557 27.11 2.50 2.94
C SER A 557 26.40 3.76 2.43
N GLN A 558 25.51 3.63 1.45
CA GLN A 558 24.66 4.75 0.99
C GLN A 558 23.68 5.21 2.07
N VAL A 559 23.09 4.28 2.85
CA VAL A 559 22.24 4.62 4.00
C VAL A 559 23.03 5.42 5.04
N GLU A 560 24.22 4.97 5.41
CA GLU A 560 25.08 5.66 6.37
C GLU A 560 25.43 7.10 5.93
N GLU A 561 25.75 7.30 4.66
CA GLU A 561 25.99 8.64 4.11
C GLU A 561 24.74 9.53 4.19
N PHE A 562 23.58 8.97 3.90
CA PHE A 562 22.32 9.69 3.91
C PHE A 562 21.85 10.01 5.32
N GLU A 563 22.02 9.09 6.27
CA GLU A 563 21.69 9.30 7.68
C GLU A 563 22.49 10.45 8.31
N LYS A 564 23.72 10.71 7.85
CA LYS A 564 24.47 11.89 8.28
C LYS A 564 23.74 13.20 7.96
N LEU A 565 23.08 13.29 6.79
CA LEU A 565 22.25 14.46 6.44
C LEU A 565 21.00 14.55 7.30
N GLU A 566 20.39 13.41 7.65
CA GLU A 566 19.18 13.37 8.49
C GLU A 566 19.48 13.73 9.97
N GLN A 567 20.72 13.58 10.44
CA GLN A 567 21.13 14.00 11.76
C GLN A 567 21.19 15.52 11.93
N HIS A 568 21.30 16.29 10.85
CA HIS A 568 21.27 17.75 10.88
C HIS A 568 19.83 18.25 10.94
N ALA A 569 19.30 18.40 12.15
CA ALA A 569 17.95 18.91 12.37
C ALA A 569 17.83 20.37 11.93
N LEU A 570 16.70 20.70 11.33
CA LEU A 570 16.33 22.09 10.98
C LEU A 570 15.33 22.59 12.02
N PRO A 571 15.60 23.75 12.65
CA PRO A 571 14.67 24.32 13.63
C PRO A 571 13.29 24.56 13.02
N PRO A 572 12.19 24.23 13.72
CA PRO A 572 10.83 24.37 13.20
C PRO A 572 10.46 25.82 12.78
N ASP A 573 11.06 26.80 13.47
CA ASP A 573 10.79 28.23 13.26
C ASP A 573 11.76 28.88 12.26
N THR A 574 12.52 28.10 11.49
CA THR A 574 13.48 28.62 10.51
C THR A 574 12.79 29.52 9.49
N ASP A 575 13.25 30.78 9.42
CA ASP A 575 12.89 31.70 8.34
C ASP A 575 13.80 31.52 7.13
N TYR A 576 13.37 30.66 6.22
CA TYR A 576 14.14 30.37 5.00
C TYR A 576 14.26 31.57 4.05
N THR A 577 13.40 32.58 4.20
CA THR A 577 13.46 33.80 3.37
C THR A 577 14.64 34.68 3.73
N ALA A 578 15.07 34.65 5.00
CA ALA A 578 16.20 35.41 5.52
C ALA A 578 17.57 34.77 5.24
N ILE A 579 17.62 33.48 4.84
CA ILE A 579 18.89 32.79 4.61
C ILE A 579 19.53 33.27 3.29
N GLN A 580 20.68 33.95 3.40
CA GLN A 580 21.43 34.40 2.23
C GLN A 580 22.06 33.21 1.47
N GLY A 581 22.03 33.29 0.13
CA GLY A 581 22.56 32.23 -0.73
C GLY A 581 21.55 31.16 -1.16
N LEU A 582 20.40 31.03 -0.51
CA LEU A 582 19.31 30.18 -0.99
C LEU A 582 18.64 30.82 -2.23
N ARG A 583 18.37 29.99 -3.24
CA ARG A 583 17.56 30.41 -4.41
C ARG A 583 16.11 30.69 -4.01
N LEU A 584 15.44 31.57 -4.75
CA LEU A 584 14.05 31.97 -4.47
C LEU A 584 13.12 30.74 -4.41
N GLU A 585 13.20 29.87 -5.41
CA GLU A 585 12.43 28.62 -5.45
C GLU A 585 12.67 27.73 -4.22
N ALA A 586 13.93 27.57 -3.81
CA ALA A 586 14.27 26.78 -2.62
C ALA A 586 13.70 27.42 -1.34
N ARG A 587 13.74 28.74 -1.19
CA ARG A 587 13.13 29.46 -0.05
C ARG A 587 11.62 29.22 0.03
N GLU A 588 10.92 29.34 -1.09
CA GLU A 588 9.46 29.10 -1.16
C GLU A 588 9.11 27.66 -0.79
N LYS A 589 9.81 26.70 -1.40
CA LYS A 589 9.59 25.27 -1.16
C LYS A 589 9.90 24.86 0.28
N LEU A 590 11.04 25.28 0.82
CA LEU A 590 11.43 25.00 2.21
C LEU A 590 10.47 25.64 3.21
N SER A 591 10.00 26.86 2.96
CA SER A 591 9.01 27.54 3.81
C SER A 591 7.66 26.83 3.80
N ALA A 592 7.24 26.30 2.65
CA ALA A 592 5.98 25.57 2.51
C ALA A 592 6.03 24.18 3.18
N VAL A 593 7.12 23.44 2.95
CA VAL A 593 7.26 22.04 3.45
C VAL A 593 7.69 22.00 4.92
N ARG A 594 8.58 22.91 5.34
CA ARG A 594 9.20 22.93 6.66
C ARG A 594 9.82 21.60 7.04
N PRO A 595 10.88 21.17 6.32
CA PRO A 595 11.54 19.88 6.56
C PRO A 595 12.15 19.81 7.95
N LEU A 596 12.15 18.62 8.55
CA LEU A 596 12.68 18.39 9.89
C LEU A 596 14.21 18.36 9.94
N ASN A 597 14.86 18.04 8.81
CA ASN A 597 16.30 17.88 8.72
C ASN A 597 16.81 18.11 7.29
N LEU A 598 18.14 18.17 7.10
CA LEU A 598 18.76 18.37 5.78
C LEU A 598 18.47 17.22 4.81
N GLY A 599 18.31 15.99 5.30
CA GLY A 599 17.93 14.84 4.48
C GLY A 599 16.56 15.03 3.83
N GLN A 600 15.55 15.47 4.60
CA GLN A 600 14.24 15.82 4.04
C GLN A 600 14.33 17.01 3.09
N ALA A 601 15.05 18.06 3.46
CA ALA A 601 15.24 19.23 2.61
C ALA A 601 15.81 18.86 1.23
N SER A 602 16.77 17.92 1.17
CA SER A 602 17.41 17.47 -0.08
C SER A 602 16.46 16.72 -1.04
N ARG A 603 15.33 16.21 -0.54
CA ARG A 603 14.33 15.48 -1.32
C ARG A 603 13.21 16.37 -1.87
N ILE A 604 13.13 17.61 -1.42
CA ILE A 604 12.10 18.56 -1.88
C ILE A 604 12.41 18.96 -3.33
N SER A 605 11.42 18.80 -4.21
CA SER A 605 11.55 19.23 -5.60
C SER A 605 11.79 20.75 -5.66
N GLY A 606 12.83 21.18 -6.39
CA GLY A 606 13.25 22.58 -6.45
C GLY A 606 14.37 22.97 -5.49
N VAL A 607 14.73 22.10 -4.52
CA VAL A 607 15.91 22.27 -3.66
C VAL A 607 17.10 21.51 -4.26
N SER A 608 18.17 22.22 -4.58
CA SER A 608 19.38 21.65 -5.20
C SER A 608 20.45 21.26 -4.15
N PRO A 609 21.45 20.46 -4.53
CA PRO A 609 22.60 20.19 -3.66
C PRO A 609 23.34 21.46 -3.20
N ALA A 610 23.35 22.52 -4.01
CA ALA A 610 23.94 23.80 -3.64
C ALA A 610 23.13 24.49 -2.52
N ASP A 611 21.79 24.42 -2.57
CA ASP A 611 20.93 24.94 -1.50
C ASP A 611 21.14 24.18 -0.18
N ILE A 612 21.35 22.86 -0.25
CA ILE A 612 21.70 22.03 0.92
C ILE A 612 23.05 22.45 1.50
N GLY A 613 24.04 22.72 0.65
CA GLY A 613 25.33 23.28 1.09
C GLY A 613 25.18 24.61 1.84
N VAL A 614 24.33 25.50 1.34
CA VAL A 614 24.02 26.78 2.02
C VAL A 614 23.35 26.54 3.39
N LEU A 615 22.35 25.64 3.46
CA LEU A 615 21.70 25.28 4.71
C LEU A 615 22.68 24.66 5.73
N MET A 616 23.59 23.81 5.26
CA MET A 616 24.61 23.21 6.12
C MET A 616 25.55 24.27 6.71
N ILE A 617 26.00 25.23 5.90
CA ILE A 617 26.83 26.33 6.37
C ILE A 617 26.03 27.19 7.37
N TRP A 618 24.78 27.50 7.08
CA TRP A 618 23.93 28.31 7.95
C TRP A 618 23.66 27.64 9.33
N LEU A 619 23.57 26.29 9.38
CA LEU A 619 23.40 25.56 10.64
C LEU A 619 24.64 25.56 11.52
N HIS A 620 25.84 25.71 10.94
CA HIS A 620 27.11 25.65 11.65
C HIS A 620 27.78 27.01 11.84
N GLY A 621 27.24 28.08 11.26
CA GLY A 621 27.73 29.45 11.40
C GLY A 621 26.91 30.28 12.33
#